data_25a25a4219b592ef85536c7992398e7d
#
_entry.id   25a25a4219b592ef85536c7992398e7d
#
_cell.length_a   1.000
_cell.length_b   1.000
_cell.length_c   1.000
_cell.angle_alpha   90.00
_cell.angle_beta   90.00
_cell.angle_gamma   90.00
#
_symmetry.space_group_name_H-M   'P 1'
#
loop_
_entity.id
_entity.type
_entity.pdbx_description
1 polymer ?
#
loop_
_entity_poly.entity_id
_entity_poly.type
_entity_poly.pdbx_seq_one_letter_code
_entity_poly.pdbx_strand_id
1 'polypeptide(L)'
;MFAPPFVYFGCGKRMITGAANADVAVLVIAAVTGEFEAGFIGGGQTKEHIMLARGLGVTQIIVAINKLDVEGWKKHRYEEIRRSIKEFLLKQEFKPKRIQFVPISGLSGENVKSCKNGVLSKWYKGPTLLEAIDNFSPANRQLGMSAKA
;
A
#
# COMPACT_ATOMS: atom_id res chain seq x y z
N MET A 1 -16.50 0.41 17.09
CA MET A 1 -15.77 1.06 15.98
C MET A 1 -15.51 0.03 14.89
N PHE A 2 -16.07 0.25 13.73
CA PHE A 2 -15.87 -0.66 12.61
C PHE A 2 -14.71 -0.16 11.76
N ALA A 3 -13.66 -0.98 11.65
CA ALA A 3 -12.65 -0.72 10.65
C ALA A 3 -13.31 -0.88 9.26
N PRO A 4 -13.03 -0.01 8.30
CA PRO A 4 -13.53 -0.21 6.96
C PRO A 4 -12.98 -1.52 6.40
N PRO A 5 -13.77 -2.27 5.63
CA PRO A 5 -13.25 -3.46 5.00
C PRO A 5 -12.10 -3.09 4.07
N PHE A 6 -10.97 -3.71 4.28
CA PHE A 6 -9.79 -3.51 3.43
C PHE A 6 -9.29 -4.85 2.92
N VAL A 7 -8.62 -4.80 1.79
CA VAL A 7 -8.02 -5.96 1.16
C VAL A 7 -6.52 -5.86 1.27
N TYR A 8 -5.91 -6.94 1.69
CA TYR A 8 -4.47 -7.08 1.74
C TYR A 8 -3.99 -7.83 0.51
N PHE A 9 -3.08 -7.25 -0.23
CA PHE A 9 -2.41 -7.88 -1.35
C PHE A 9 -0.96 -8.15 -0.96
N GLY A 10 -0.67 -9.39 -0.61
CA GLY A 10 0.68 -9.82 -0.34
C GLY A 10 1.21 -10.75 -1.42
N CYS A 11 2.47 -11.07 -1.34
CA CYS A 11 3.10 -12.06 -2.21
C CYS A 11 2.56 -13.46 -1.89
N GLY A 12 1.51 -13.91 -2.58
CA GLY A 12 0.95 -15.24 -2.35
C GLY A 12 -0.33 -15.49 -3.13
N LYS A 13 -0.64 -16.75 -3.27
CA LYS A 13 -1.69 -17.28 -4.15
C LYS A 13 -3.13 -17.07 -3.67
N ARG A 14 -3.36 -16.44 -2.54
CA ARG A 14 -4.72 -16.30 -1.98
C ARG A 14 -5.02 -14.86 -1.63
N MET A 15 -5.87 -14.25 -2.41
CA MET A 15 -6.01 -12.83 -2.42
C MET A 15 -7.42 -12.28 -2.32
N ILE A 16 -8.45 -13.10 -2.30
CA ILE A 16 -9.71 -12.60 -2.84
C ILE A 16 -10.89 -12.61 -1.88
N THR A 17 -10.74 -13.14 -0.69
CA THR A 17 -11.87 -13.19 0.25
C THR A 17 -12.04 -11.83 0.92
N GLY A 18 -13.03 -11.08 0.49
CA GLY A 18 -13.39 -9.79 1.10
C GLY A 18 -13.23 -8.58 0.19
N ALA A 19 -12.65 -8.76 -0.99
CA ALA A 19 -12.43 -7.64 -1.90
C ALA A 19 -13.72 -7.01 -2.44
N ALA A 20 -14.80 -7.76 -2.51
CA ALA A 20 -16.04 -7.32 -3.14
C ALA A 20 -16.69 -6.09 -2.48
N ASN A 21 -16.34 -5.77 -1.24
CA ASN A 21 -16.90 -4.63 -0.51
C ASN A 21 -15.84 -3.74 0.12
N ALA A 22 -14.59 -3.86 -0.33
CA ALA A 22 -13.50 -3.08 0.22
C ALA A 22 -13.37 -1.74 -0.47
N ASP A 23 -13.26 -0.67 0.31
CA ASP A 23 -12.98 0.67 -0.19
C ASP A 23 -11.49 0.95 -0.27
N VAL A 24 -10.71 0.18 0.46
CA VAL A 24 -9.29 0.42 0.70
C VAL A 24 -8.51 -0.86 0.52
N ALA A 25 -7.36 -0.77 -0.12
CA ALA A 25 -6.42 -1.87 -0.26
C ALA A 25 -5.07 -1.53 0.36
N VAL A 26 -4.44 -2.53 0.95
CA VAL A 26 -3.03 -2.45 1.36
C VAL A 26 -2.24 -3.37 0.43
N LEU A 27 -1.38 -2.78 -0.37
CA LEU A 27 -0.51 -3.49 -1.30
C LEU A 27 0.88 -3.60 -0.70
N VAL A 28 1.36 -4.82 -0.49
CA VAL A 28 2.71 -5.03 0.04
C VAL A 28 3.65 -5.43 -1.08
N ILE A 29 4.74 -4.68 -1.21
CA ILE A 29 5.72 -4.84 -2.28
C ILE A 29 7.10 -5.03 -1.66
N ALA A 30 7.85 -6.02 -2.14
CA ALA A 30 9.21 -6.23 -1.70
C ALA A 30 10.17 -5.23 -2.37
N ALA A 31 11.00 -4.56 -1.55
CA ALA A 31 11.99 -3.61 -2.05
C ALA A 31 13.27 -4.26 -2.55
N VAL A 32 13.48 -5.54 -2.25
CA VAL A 32 14.71 -6.24 -2.58
C VAL A 32 14.96 -6.21 -4.08
N THR A 33 16.18 -5.86 -4.47
CA THR A 33 16.61 -5.86 -5.86
C THR A 33 16.41 -7.24 -6.48
N GLY A 34 15.73 -7.29 -7.62
CA GLY A 34 15.34 -8.53 -8.27
C GLY A 34 13.92 -8.96 -7.92
N GLU A 35 13.50 -8.87 -6.67
CA GLU A 35 12.14 -9.24 -6.26
C GLU A 35 11.11 -8.22 -6.75
N PHE A 36 11.38 -6.94 -6.60
CA PHE A 36 10.49 -5.89 -7.11
C PHE A 36 10.36 -5.97 -8.63
N GLU A 37 11.47 -6.09 -9.31
CA GLU A 37 11.50 -6.14 -10.77
C GLU A 37 10.72 -7.36 -11.29
N ALA A 38 10.90 -8.53 -10.70
CA ALA A 38 10.17 -9.73 -11.08
C ALA A 38 8.67 -9.60 -10.79
N GLY A 39 8.30 -8.98 -9.67
CA GLY A 39 6.90 -8.85 -9.27
C GLY A 39 6.14 -7.76 -10.00
N PHE A 40 6.82 -6.73 -10.49
CA PHE A 40 6.16 -5.56 -11.08
C PHE A 40 6.53 -5.38 -12.56
N ILE A 41 7.82 -5.36 -12.90
CA ILE A 41 8.27 -5.05 -14.26
C ILE A 41 8.16 -6.27 -15.17
N GLY A 42 8.52 -7.44 -14.67
CA GLY A 42 8.60 -8.69 -15.44
C GLY A 42 7.27 -9.40 -15.68
N GLY A 43 6.13 -8.72 -15.58
CA GLY A 43 4.83 -9.35 -15.78
C GLY A 43 4.34 -10.14 -14.58
N GLY A 44 4.86 -9.84 -13.39
CA GLY A 44 4.45 -10.49 -12.15
C GLY A 44 3.07 -10.04 -11.66
N GLN A 45 2.67 -10.53 -10.51
CA GLN A 45 1.31 -10.42 -10.00
C GLN A 45 0.92 -9.02 -9.50
N THR A 46 1.89 -8.14 -9.24
CA THR A 46 1.60 -6.83 -8.63
C THR A 46 0.64 -5.98 -9.47
N LYS A 47 0.88 -5.90 -10.77
CA LYS A 47 0.00 -5.14 -11.68
C LYS A 47 -1.39 -5.74 -11.75
N GLU A 48 -1.49 -7.06 -11.81
CA GLU A 48 -2.77 -7.77 -11.84
C GLU A 48 -3.56 -7.51 -10.56
N HIS A 49 -2.89 -7.52 -9.41
CA HIS A 49 -3.52 -7.23 -8.12
C HIS A 49 -4.08 -5.81 -8.07
N ILE A 50 -3.34 -4.83 -8.58
CA ILE A 50 -3.79 -3.44 -8.64
C ILE A 50 -5.01 -3.30 -9.56
N MET A 51 -4.95 -3.92 -10.72
CA MET A 51 -6.05 -3.88 -11.69
C MET A 51 -7.30 -4.55 -11.12
N LEU A 52 -7.13 -5.68 -10.44
CA LEU A 52 -8.23 -6.39 -9.80
C LEU A 52 -8.86 -5.55 -8.69
N ALA A 53 -8.03 -4.94 -7.84
CA ALA A 53 -8.52 -4.06 -6.78
C ALA A 53 -9.35 -2.91 -7.35
N ARG A 54 -8.86 -2.29 -8.41
CA ARG A 54 -9.56 -1.19 -9.07
C ARG A 54 -10.90 -1.66 -9.65
N GLY A 55 -10.90 -2.82 -10.30
CA GLY A 55 -12.11 -3.42 -10.86
C GLY A 55 -13.16 -3.78 -9.81
N LEU A 56 -12.74 -4.09 -8.60
CA LEU A 56 -13.62 -4.41 -7.46
C LEU A 56 -14.11 -3.18 -6.71
N GLY A 57 -13.76 -1.98 -7.15
CA GLY A 57 -14.25 -0.74 -6.57
C GLY A 57 -13.37 -0.11 -5.49
N VAL A 58 -12.16 -0.61 -5.30
CA VAL A 58 -11.20 0.00 -4.38
C VAL A 58 -10.82 1.38 -4.89
N THR A 59 -10.94 2.38 -4.04
CA THR A 59 -10.65 3.79 -4.37
C THR A 59 -9.44 4.36 -3.64
N GLN A 60 -9.02 3.72 -2.55
CA GLN A 60 -7.87 4.15 -1.75
C GLN A 60 -6.88 3.00 -1.63
N ILE A 61 -5.60 3.33 -1.73
CA ILE A 61 -4.56 2.32 -1.66
C ILE A 61 -3.39 2.80 -0.80
N ILE A 62 -2.93 1.93 0.10
CA ILE A 62 -1.65 2.10 0.78
C ILE A 62 -0.68 1.11 0.16
N VAL A 63 0.47 1.62 -0.27
CA VAL A 63 1.55 0.78 -0.76
C VAL A 63 2.61 0.67 0.32
N ALA A 64 2.70 -0.50 0.94
CA ALA A 64 3.72 -0.80 1.93
C ALA A 64 4.95 -1.38 1.22
N ILE A 65 6.03 -0.60 1.20
CA ILE A 65 7.29 -1.01 0.59
C ILE A 65 8.09 -1.76 1.65
N ASN A 66 7.99 -3.08 1.58
CA ASN A 66 8.52 -4.01 2.57
C ASN A 66 9.94 -4.43 2.26
N LYS A 67 10.61 -5.00 3.26
CA LYS A 67 12.00 -5.48 3.16
C LYS A 67 13.01 -4.38 2.83
N LEU A 68 12.69 -3.14 3.16
CA LEU A 68 13.59 -2.03 2.89
C LEU A 68 14.85 -2.10 3.77
N ASP A 69 14.77 -2.80 4.90
CA ASP A 69 15.93 -3.10 5.74
C ASP A 69 17.03 -3.87 4.98
N VAL A 70 16.64 -4.79 4.08
CA VAL A 70 17.60 -5.53 3.24
C VAL A 70 18.34 -4.58 2.30
N GLU A 71 17.71 -3.52 1.86
CA GLU A 71 18.32 -2.49 1.02
C GLU A 71 18.96 -1.36 1.85
N GLY A 72 19.16 -1.58 3.15
CA GLY A 72 19.82 -0.62 4.04
C GLY A 72 19.03 0.66 4.29
N TRP A 73 17.73 0.62 4.17
CA TRP A 73 16.83 1.78 4.34
C TRP A 73 17.19 2.95 3.42
N LYS A 74 17.63 2.65 2.20
CA LYS A 74 18.07 3.66 1.23
C LYS A 74 16.88 4.41 0.66
N LYS A 75 16.88 5.73 0.84
CA LYS A 75 15.87 6.61 0.25
C LYS A 75 15.76 6.45 -1.26
N HIS A 76 16.90 6.33 -1.94
CA HIS A 76 16.94 6.16 -3.40
C HIS A 76 16.11 4.96 -3.86
N ARG A 77 16.28 3.82 -3.20
CA ARG A 77 15.51 2.60 -3.55
C ARG A 77 14.01 2.78 -3.31
N TYR A 78 13.66 3.40 -2.19
CA TYR A 78 12.28 3.72 -1.88
C TYR A 78 11.66 4.63 -2.96
N GLU A 79 12.35 5.70 -3.34
CA GLU A 79 11.84 6.65 -4.33
C GLU A 79 11.73 6.04 -5.72
N GLU A 80 12.65 5.16 -6.10
CA GLU A 80 12.60 4.42 -7.36
C GLU A 80 11.32 3.59 -7.46
N ILE A 81 11.05 2.79 -6.43
CA ILE A 81 9.88 1.93 -6.38
C ILE A 81 8.60 2.77 -6.31
N ARG A 82 8.59 3.78 -5.45
CA ARG A 82 7.47 4.70 -5.29
C ARG A 82 7.09 5.33 -6.63
N ARG A 83 8.05 5.81 -7.37
CA ARG A 83 7.81 6.44 -8.67
C ARG A 83 7.16 5.47 -9.66
N SER A 84 7.72 4.27 -9.79
CA SER A 84 7.23 3.26 -10.71
C SER A 84 5.79 2.83 -10.39
N ILE A 85 5.51 2.57 -9.11
CA ILE A 85 4.18 2.16 -8.68
C ILE A 85 3.18 3.31 -8.81
N LYS A 86 3.56 4.51 -8.41
CA LYS A 86 2.68 5.69 -8.50
C LYS A 86 2.25 5.95 -9.95
N GLU A 87 3.19 5.88 -10.88
CA GLU A 87 2.89 6.06 -12.29
C GLU A 87 1.83 5.06 -12.77
N PHE A 88 2.00 3.80 -12.40
CA PHE A 88 1.03 2.76 -12.76
C PHE A 88 -0.33 2.99 -12.09
N LEU A 89 -0.35 3.34 -10.81
CA LEU A 89 -1.60 3.61 -10.08
C LEU A 89 -2.37 4.77 -10.70
N LEU A 90 -1.69 5.81 -11.13
CA LEU A 90 -2.34 6.94 -11.80
C LEU A 90 -2.94 6.52 -13.14
N LYS A 91 -2.28 5.63 -13.88
CA LYS A 91 -2.83 5.06 -15.11
C LYS A 91 -4.08 4.21 -14.86
N GLN A 92 -4.20 3.62 -13.67
CA GLN A 92 -5.38 2.86 -13.26
C GLN A 92 -6.46 3.76 -12.63
N GLU A 93 -6.33 5.07 -12.79
CA GLU A 93 -7.31 6.06 -12.34
C GLU A 93 -7.44 6.22 -10.82
N PHE A 94 -6.44 5.78 -10.05
CA PHE A 94 -6.36 6.14 -8.66
C PHE A 94 -5.99 7.62 -8.53
N LYS A 95 -6.66 8.34 -7.64
CA LYS A 95 -6.37 9.75 -7.41
C LYS A 95 -5.13 9.91 -6.53
N PRO A 96 -4.23 10.88 -6.82
CA PRO A 96 -3.00 11.06 -6.03
C PRO A 96 -3.26 11.20 -4.53
N LYS A 97 -4.35 11.85 -4.14
CA LYS A 97 -4.71 12.03 -2.73
C LYS A 97 -5.14 10.74 -2.03
N ARG A 98 -5.43 9.71 -2.79
CA ARG A 98 -5.88 8.42 -2.29
C ARG A 98 -4.81 7.34 -2.33
N ILE A 99 -3.59 7.74 -2.65
CA ILE A 99 -2.42 6.85 -2.71
C ILE A 99 -1.46 7.25 -1.60
N GLN A 100 -1.06 6.29 -0.78
CA GLN A 100 -0.08 6.52 0.28
C GLN A 100 1.01 5.47 0.24
N PHE A 101 2.26 5.88 0.38
CA PHE A 101 3.42 4.98 0.39
C PHE A 101 4.04 4.97 1.78
N VAL A 102 4.32 3.77 2.30
CA VAL A 102 4.92 3.59 3.62
C VAL A 102 6.08 2.61 3.51
N PRO A 103 7.31 3.03 3.85
CA PRO A 103 8.45 2.11 3.90
C PRO A 103 8.39 1.30 5.20
N ILE A 104 8.53 -0.02 5.11
CA ILE A 104 8.45 -0.89 6.27
C ILE A 104 9.46 -2.04 6.21
N SER A 105 9.65 -2.68 7.37
CA SER A 105 10.19 -4.03 7.47
C SER A 105 9.20 -4.88 8.26
N GLY A 106 8.50 -5.76 7.57
CA GLY A 106 7.55 -6.66 8.22
C GLY A 106 8.21 -7.66 9.14
N LEU A 107 9.46 -8.06 8.83
CA LEU A 107 10.21 -9.00 9.64
C LEU A 107 10.60 -8.42 10.99
N SER A 108 11.13 -7.21 11.03
CA SER A 108 11.54 -6.53 12.27
C SER A 108 10.42 -5.74 12.91
N GLY A 109 9.32 -5.50 12.19
CA GLY A 109 8.22 -4.65 12.65
C GLY A 109 8.52 -3.15 12.53
N GLU A 110 9.63 -2.78 11.90
CA GLU A 110 10.02 -1.36 11.78
C GLU A 110 9.04 -0.60 10.90
N ASN A 111 8.60 0.53 11.41
CA ASN A 111 7.62 1.43 10.80
C ASN A 111 6.25 0.79 10.52
N VAL A 112 5.98 -0.36 11.10
CA VAL A 112 4.64 -0.95 11.09
C VAL A 112 3.79 -0.27 12.17
N LYS A 113 4.24 -0.28 13.41
CA LYS A 113 3.57 0.35 14.55
C LYS A 113 4.33 1.60 15.03
N SER A 114 5.65 1.55 15.01
CA SER A 114 6.51 2.66 15.43
C SER A 114 7.77 2.70 14.59
N CYS A 115 8.32 3.89 14.42
CA CYS A 115 9.56 4.10 13.69
C CYS A 115 10.69 4.36 14.68
N LYS A 116 11.61 3.41 14.80
CA LYS A 116 12.77 3.51 15.69
C LYS A 116 14.10 3.57 14.95
N ASN A 117 14.08 3.27 13.65
CA ASN A 117 15.29 3.22 12.85
C ASN A 117 15.79 4.63 12.55
N GLY A 118 17.04 4.92 12.93
CA GLY A 118 17.64 6.23 12.73
C GLY A 118 17.93 6.59 11.29
N VAL A 119 18.20 5.62 10.44
CA VAL A 119 18.44 5.87 9.01
C VAL A 119 17.12 6.22 8.32
N LEU A 120 16.07 5.46 8.57
CA LEU A 120 14.76 5.72 8.01
C LEU A 120 14.22 7.09 8.46
N SER A 121 14.31 7.39 9.75
CA SER A 121 13.78 8.63 10.31
C SER A 121 14.44 9.89 9.78
N LYS A 122 15.62 9.79 9.19
CA LYS A 122 16.31 10.94 8.58
C LYS A 122 15.60 11.47 7.35
N TRP A 123 14.96 10.60 6.59
CA TRP A 123 14.34 11.00 5.32
C TRP A 123 12.85 10.71 5.23
N TYR A 124 12.31 9.87 6.10
CA TYR A 124 10.88 9.57 6.11
C TYR A 124 10.21 10.19 7.32
N LYS A 125 9.27 11.08 7.09
CA LYS A 125 8.53 11.80 8.14
C LYS A 125 7.03 11.48 8.12
N GLY A 126 6.62 10.54 7.29
CA GLY A 126 5.22 10.14 7.19
C GLY A 126 4.77 9.20 8.31
N PRO A 127 3.53 8.72 8.22
CA PRO A 127 2.97 7.82 9.23
C PRO A 127 3.55 6.42 9.15
N THR A 128 3.42 5.67 10.23
CA THR A 128 3.65 4.23 10.24
C THR A 128 2.53 3.53 9.44
N LEU A 129 2.70 2.25 9.16
CA LEU A 129 1.67 1.51 8.42
C LEU A 129 0.33 1.50 9.17
N LEU A 130 0.33 1.27 10.48
CA LEU A 130 -0.90 1.27 11.27
C LEU A 130 -1.55 2.66 11.30
N GLU A 131 -0.76 3.71 11.45
CA GLU A 131 -1.28 5.08 11.41
C GLU A 131 -1.89 5.38 10.04
N ALA A 132 -1.26 4.93 8.96
CA ALA A 132 -1.78 5.11 7.61
C ALA A 132 -3.11 4.39 7.43
N ILE A 133 -3.25 3.18 7.96
CA ILE A 133 -4.50 2.44 7.93
C ILE A 133 -5.59 3.16 8.74
N ASP A 134 -5.25 3.65 9.93
CA ASP A 134 -6.18 4.36 10.79
C ASP A 134 -6.66 5.69 10.19
N ASN A 135 -5.83 6.32 9.37
CA ASN A 135 -6.13 7.59 8.73
C ASN A 135 -6.99 7.44 7.47
N PHE A 136 -7.40 6.24 7.12
CA PHE A 136 -8.35 6.08 6.04
C PHE A 136 -9.64 6.79 6.33
N SER A 137 -10.11 7.56 5.35
CA SER A 137 -11.35 8.27 5.49
C SER A 137 -12.53 7.40 5.03
N PRO A 138 -13.39 6.95 5.95
CA PRO A 138 -14.63 6.27 5.57
C PRO A 138 -15.74 7.25 5.17
N ALA A 139 -15.41 8.53 5.00
CA ALA A 139 -16.38 9.61 4.82
C ALA A 139 -17.37 9.36 3.68
N ASN A 140 -16.90 8.81 2.58
CA ASN A 140 -17.76 8.55 1.42
C ASN A 140 -18.84 7.50 1.72
N ARG A 141 -18.52 6.54 2.58
CA ARG A 141 -19.45 5.51 2.97
C ARG A 141 -20.51 6.03 3.92
N GLN A 142 -20.11 6.89 4.84
CA GLN A 142 -21.04 7.53 5.78
C GLN A 142 -22.01 8.45 5.05
N LEU A 143 -21.54 9.21 4.09
CA LEU A 143 -22.39 10.07 3.27
C LEU A 143 -23.41 9.28 2.46
N GLY A 144 -23.00 8.15 1.90
CA GLY A 144 -23.90 7.23 1.19
C GLY A 144 -24.97 6.66 2.11
N MET A 145 -24.63 6.34 3.33
CA MET A 145 -25.58 5.81 4.32
C MET A 145 -26.52 6.91 4.81
N SER A 146 -26.03 8.11 5.02
CA SER A 146 -26.85 9.25 5.41
C SER A 146 -27.88 9.60 4.36
N ALA A 147 -27.52 9.51 3.10
CA ALA A 147 -28.43 9.79 1.99
C ALA A 147 -29.57 8.79 1.88
N LYS A 148 -29.41 7.61 2.45
CA LYS A 148 -30.44 6.55 2.44
C LYS A 148 -31.34 6.59 3.65
N ALA A 149 -30.97 7.31 4.64
CA ALA A 149 -31.80 7.49 5.82
C ALA A 149 -32.85 8.57 5.59
#